data_6e8c91335da6225f7fabdf5e44ec58fe
#
_entry.id   6e8c91335da6225f7fabdf5e44ec58fe
#
_cell.length_a   1.000
_cell.length_b   1.000
_cell.length_c   1.000
_cell.angle_alpha   90.00
_cell.angle_beta   90.00
_cell.angle_gamma   90.00
#
_symmetry.space_group_name_H-M   'P 1'
#
loop_
_entity.id
_entity.type
_entity.pdbx_description
1 polymer ?
#
loop_
_entity_poly.entity_id
_entity_poly.type
_entity_poly.pdbx_seq_one_letter_code
_entity_poly.pdbx_strand_id
1 'polypeptide(L)'
;MKKCLFFISFILFFTTGLRAENEIIKTFDGQFIRNGAPYYYIGTNFWYGPILASKGLGGNRERLSYELDSLKKIGINNLRILAGADAGSVNANSVYPYLQSKPGELNDTLLVGLDYFLAELNKRDMVAVIYLNNSWDWSGGYGFYLKNAGKGDSPSAEGDGYNNYTRYAAQFVRNDKAKQLFYNYVKKIVSRKNSVTGLNYKDDPSIMAWQIGNEPRSFSVEGKSDFLQFMHTTATLIKSLDPNHLVSAGSEGSVGCENDMNLYEQIHADPAFDYMTIHIWPANWQWCTKARLWEDLVNVYQKTEQYVSAHMRLANKFEKPLVIEEFGYPRDGYIYDPGTSTECRDAFYSYILEKVVKSAKSGSFLAGCNFWGWGGKGRWTQKRWNRGDDYLCDPPHGTNVSASMTTNFSFIVYAT
;
A
#
# COMPACT_ATOMS: atom_id res chain seq x y z
N MET A 1 78.24 -18.12 14.76
CA MET A 1 76.87 -18.64 14.57
C MET A 1 75.89 -17.71 15.24
N LYS A 2 75.24 -16.79 14.47
CA LYS A 2 74.21 -15.85 14.95
C LYS A 2 72.85 -16.47 14.66
N LYS A 3 72.05 -16.75 15.73
CA LYS A 3 70.64 -17.22 15.62
C LYS A 3 69.76 -16.01 15.42
N CYS A 4 69.11 -15.88 14.27
CA CYS A 4 67.99 -14.94 14.07
C CYS A 4 66.72 -15.61 14.59
N LEU A 5 66.11 -14.98 15.61
CA LEU A 5 64.73 -15.25 16.03
C LEU A 5 63.77 -14.46 15.14
N PHE A 6 62.95 -15.15 14.38
CA PHE A 6 61.81 -14.52 13.68
C PHE A 6 60.62 -14.48 14.66
N PHE A 7 60.16 -13.27 15.02
CA PHE A 7 58.89 -13.07 15.72
C PHE A 7 57.77 -12.98 14.65
N ILE A 8 56.92 -13.99 14.59
CA ILE A 8 55.69 -13.93 13.80
C ILE A 8 54.61 -13.29 14.67
N SER A 9 54.29 -12.01 14.43
CA SER A 9 53.15 -11.33 15.02
C SER A 9 51.87 -11.81 14.30
N PHE A 10 51.05 -12.58 15.03
CA PHE A 10 49.70 -12.94 14.60
C PHE A 10 48.79 -11.74 14.86
N ILE A 11 48.45 -10.97 13.81
CA ILE A 11 47.42 -9.96 13.87
C ILE A 11 46.07 -10.66 13.72
N LEU A 12 45.35 -10.84 14.86
CA LEU A 12 43.95 -11.25 14.86
C LEU A 12 43.10 -10.09 14.29
N PHE A 13 42.67 -10.19 13.04
CA PHE A 13 41.58 -9.37 12.55
C PHE A 13 40.29 -9.83 13.20
N PHE A 14 39.84 -9.13 14.25
CA PHE A 14 38.44 -9.18 14.66
C PHE A 14 37.61 -8.51 13.57
N THR A 15 37.07 -9.32 12.65
CA THR A 15 35.94 -8.90 11.82
C THR A 15 34.72 -8.85 12.72
N THR A 16 34.50 -7.70 13.39
CA THR A 16 33.17 -7.36 13.85
C THR A 16 32.33 -7.31 12.59
N GLY A 17 31.44 -8.28 12.42
CA GLY A 17 30.47 -8.27 11.35
C GLY A 17 29.58 -7.03 11.56
N LEU A 18 29.98 -5.90 10.98
CA LEU A 18 29.11 -4.76 10.77
C LEU A 18 27.98 -5.28 9.89
N ARG A 19 26.82 -5.51 10.52
CA ARG A 19 25.57 -5.69 9.80
C ARG A 19 25.44 -4.41 8.97
N ALA A 20 25.55 -4.53 7.64
CA ALA A 20 25.33 -3.39 6.77
C ALA A 20 23.99 -2.75 7.18
N GLU A 21 24.01 -1.47 7.52
CA GLU A 21 22.77 -0.74 7.77
C GLU A 21 21.96 -0.81 6.49
N ASN A 22 20.66 -1.15 6.61
CA ASN A 22 19.78 -1.17 5.45
C ASN A 22 19.70 0.23 4.86
N GLU A 23 19.92 0.35 3.57
CA GLU A 23 19.84 1.63 2.87
C GLU A 23 18.38 1.95 2.51
N ILE A 24 18.06 3.24 2.50
CA ILE A 24 16.78 3.74 2.00
C ILE A 24 16.71 3.48 0.49
N ILE A 25 15.59 2.90 0.05
CA ILE A 25 15.36 2.58 -1.36
C ILE A 25 15.29 3.87 -2.19
N LYS A 26 15.94 3.86 -3.35
CA LYS A 26 15.96 4.97 -4.31
C LYS A 26 15.45 4.50 -5.66
N THR A 27 15.25 5.45 -6.59
CA THR A 27 15.00 5.16 -8.00
C THR A 27 16.22 5.57 -8.82
N PHE A 28 16.57 4.75 -9.80
CA PHE A 28 17.59 5.05 -10.78
C PHE A 28 17.27 4.29 -12.08
N ASP A 29 17.30 4.98 -13.21
CA ASP A 29 17.08 4.42 -14.55
C ASP A 29 15.82 3.52 -14.62
N GLY A 30 14.69 4.06 -14.13
CA GLY A 30 13.41 3.36 -14.15
C GLY A 30 13.28 2.16 -13.21
N GLN A 31 14.24 1.94 -12.33
CA GLN A 31 14.27 0.82 -11.38
C GLN A 31 14.34 1.31 -9.94
N PHE A 32 13.82 0.51 -9.00
CA PHE A 32 14.16 0.66 -7.60
C PHE A 32 15.56 0.10 -7.35
N ILE A 33 16.33 0.79 -6.52
CA ILE A 33 17.66 0.35 -6.07
C ILE A 33 17.63 0.21 -4.55
N ARG A 34 18.06 -0.95 -4.08
CA ARG A 34 18.23 -1.27 -2.65
C ARG A 34 19.60 -1.89 -2.42
N ASN A 35 20.38 -1.36 -1.48
CA ASN A 35 21.72 -1.84 -1.19
C ASN A 35 22.61 -1.95 -2.46
N GLY A 36 22.50 -0.97 -3.34
CA GLY A 36 23.27 -0.90 -4.59
C GLY A 36 22.84 -1.86 -5.71
N ALA A 37 21.74 -2.59 -5.56
CA ALA A 37 21.23 -3.54 -6.55
C ALA A 37 19.78 -3.22 -6.96
N PRO A 38 19.34 -3.61 -8.18
CA PRO A 38 17.94 -3.53 -8.58
C PRO A 38 17.04 -4.29 -7.59
N TYR A 39 15.95 -3.65 -7.17
CA TYR A 39 14.99 -4.20 -6.23
C TYR A 39 13.64 -4.39 -6.93
N TYR A 40 13.32 -5.63 -7.21
CA TYR A 40 12.01 -6.09 -7.66
C TYR A 40 11.34 -6.85 -6.52
N TYR A 41 10.01 -6.73 -6.40
CA TYR A 41 9.35 -7.38 -5.28
C TYR A 41 7.96 -7.91 -5.59
N ILE A 42 7.58 -8.93 -4.84
CA ILE A 42 6.21 -9.37 -4.62
C ILE A 42 5.89 -9.00 -3.19
N GLY A 43 4.91 -8.16 -2.99
CA GLY A 43 4.47 -7.65 -1.71
C GLY A 43 3.00 -7.93 -1.46
N THR A 44 2.50 -7.41 -0.35
CA THR A 44 1.08 -7.52 0.00
C THR A 44 0.56 -6.24 0.64
N ASN A 45 -0.76 -6.04 0.54
CA ASN A 45 -1.46 -5.05 1.37
C ASN A 45 -1.68 -5.62 2.77
N PHE A 46 -1.17 -4.91 3.77
CA PHE A 46 -1.27 -5.23 5.20
C PHE A 46 -1.80 -4.02 5.97
N TRP A 47 -2.92 -3.48 5.48
CA TRP A 47 -3.47 -2.18 5.88
C TRP A 47 -3.62 -2.01 7.39
N TYR A 48 -3.90 -3.09 8.12
CA TYR A 48 -4.12 -3.11 9.57
C TYR A 48 -2.85 -3.29 10.41
N GLY A 49 -1.67 -3.36 9.80
CA GLY A 49 -0.41 -3.61 10.48
C GLY A 49 -0.16 -2.71 11.70
N PRO A 50 -0.30 -1.38 11.60
CA PRO A 50 -0.11 -0.48 12.73
C PRO A 50 -1.11 -0.69 13.87
N ILE A 51 -2.37 -1.08 13.56
CA ILE A 51 -3.38 -1.39 14.58
C ILE A 51 -2.96 -2.66 15.33
N LEU A 52 -2.59 -3.71 14.61
CA LEU A 52 -2.15 -4.98 15.18
C LEU A 52 -0.89 -4.81 16.05
N ALA A 53 -0.01 -3.88 15.67
CA ALA A 53 1.22 -3.52 16.40
C ALA A 53 0.98 -2.69 17.67
N SER A 54 -0.20 -2.10 17.84
CA SER A 54 -0.53 -1.26 18.98
C SER A 54 -0.68 -2.07 20.26
N LYS A 55 -0.71 -1.38 21.41
CA LYS A 55 -1.10 -1.97 22.70
C LYS A 55 -2.56 -1.69 23.07
N GLY A 56 -3.29 -1.07 22.14
CA GLY A 56 -4.69 -0.71 22.33
C GLY A 56 -5.65 -1.73 21.77
N LEU A 57 -6.89 -1.27 21.57
CA LEU A 57 -7.94 -2.08 20.96
C LEU A 57 -7.51 -2.57 19.57
N GLY A 58 -7.68 -3.86 19.30
CA GLY A 58 -7.26 -4.50 18.06
C GLY A 58 -5.77 -4.87 18.00
N GLY A 59 -4.97 -4.49 19.01
CA GLY A 59 -3.54 -4.81 19.08
C GLY A 59 -3.30 -6.27 19.45
N ASN A 60 -2.38 -6.90 18.74
CA ASN A 60 -1.90 -8.26 19.02
C ASN A 60 -0.49 -8.43 18.45
N ARG A 61 0.52 -8.12 19.24
CA ARG A 61 1.93 -8.18 18.81
C ARG A 61 2.45 -9.59 18.59
N GLU A 62 1.87 -10.58 19.26
CA GLU A 62 2.20 -11.99 19.04
C GLU A 62 1.77 -12.42 17.63
N ARG A 63 0.51 -12.13 17.27
CA ARG A 63 0.01 -12.33 15.92
C ARG A 63 0.83 -11.55 14.89
N LEU A 64 1.15 -10.28 15.17
CA LEU A 64 1.98 -9.47 14.27
C LEU A 64 3.32 -10.15 13.97
N SER A 65 4.04 -10.60 15.02
CA SER A 65 5.32 -11.29 14.82
C SER A 65 5.18 -12.53 13.95
N TYR A 66 4.16 -13.34 14.21
CA TYR A 66 3.87 -14.52 13.42
C TYR A 66 3.57 -14.19 11.94
N GLU A 67 2.75 -13.16 11.69
CA GLU A 67 2.40 -12.75 10.32
C GLU A 67 3.64 -12.26 9.56
N LEU A 68 4.47 -11.42 10.18
CA LEU A 68 5.69 -10.92 9.56
C LEU A 68 6.71 -12.03 9.30
N ASP A 69 6.87 -12.97 10.23
CA ASP A 69 7.76 -14.12 10.04
C ASP A 69 7.26 -15.05 8.94
N SER A 70 5.95 -15.23 8.84
CA SER A 70 5.31 -16.02 7.78
C SER A 70 5.50 -15.38 6.41
N LEU A 71 5.30 -14.07 6.31
CA LEU A 71 5.51 -13.30 5.07
C LEU A 71 6.98 -13.36 4.63
N LYS A 72 7.91 -13.13 5.54
CA LYS A 72 9.35 -13.23 5.26
C LYS A 72 9.74 -14.63 4.77
N LYS A 73 9.19 -15.68 5.39
CA LYS A 73 9.47 -17.08 5.01
C LYS A 73 9.08 -17.39 3.57
N ILE A 74 8.05 -16.76 3.04
CA ILE A 74 7.60 -16.91 1.65
C ILE A 74 8.19 -15.87 0.70
N GLY A 75 9.20 -15.09 1.13
CA GLY A 75 9.92 -14.11 0.31
C GLY A 75 9.25 -12.74 0.19
N ILE A 76 8.16 -12.47 0.91
CA ILE A 76 7.50 -11.16 0.91
C ILE A 76 8.22 -10.24 1.90
N ASN A 77 8.76 -9.14 1.38
CA ASN A 77 9.48 -8.14 2.17
C ASN A 77 9.00 -6.70 1.95
N ASN A 78 7.92 -6.51 1.20
CA ASN A 78 7.29 -5.21 0.94
C ASN A 78 5.83 -5.23 1.37
N LEU A 79 5.46 -4.32 2.27
CA LEU A 79 4.10 -4.22 2.82
C LEU A 79 3.52 -2.85 2.55
N ARG A 80 2.36 -2.79 1.90
CA ARG A 80 1.60 -1.56 1.75
C ARG A 80 0.62 -1.42 2.91
N ILE A 81 0.71 -0.33 3.66
CA ILE A 81 -0.01 -0.13 4.93
C ILE A 81 -0.73 1.21 4.99
N LEU A 82 -1.83 1.27 5.74
CA LEU A 82 -2.49 2.51 6.12
C LEU A 82 -1.76 3.12 7.33
N ALA A 83 -1.41 4.40 7.27
CA ALA A 83 -0.85 5.10 8.43
C ALA A 83 -1.82 5.09 9.63
N GLY A 84 -3.11 5.26 9.35
CA GLY A 84 -4.21 5.12 10.28
C GLY A 84 -5.52 5.64 9.71
N ALA A 85 -6.64 5.22 10.30
CA ALA A 85 -7.96 5.64 9.88
C ALA A 85 -8.39 6.94 10.55
N ASP A 86 -9.17 7.74 9.82
CA ASP A 86 -9.87 8.92 10.32
C ASP A 86 -11.30 8.57 10.75
N ALA A 87 -11.87 9.32 11.69
CA ALA A 87 -13.26 9.16 12.12
C ALA A 87 -14.24 9.70 11.07
N GLY A 88 -14.49 8.89 10.06
CA GLY A 88 -15.41 9.23 8.96
C GLY A 88 -16.88 9.01 9.27
N SER A 89 -17.63 8.48 8.30
CA SER A 89 -19.01 8.04 8.48
C SER A 89 -19.08 6.94 9.54
N VAL A 90 -20.04 7.07 10.46
CA VAL A 90 -20.23 6.07 11.52
C VAL A 90 -21.03 4.90 10.95
N ASN A 91 -20.38 3.97 10.28
CA ASN A 91 -20.96 2.66 10.03
C ASN A 91 -20.19 1.58 10.78
N ALA A 92 -20.83 0.45 11.03
CA ALA A 92 -20.24 -0.67 11.78
C ALA A 92 -19.00 -1.26 11.08
N ASN A 93 -18.84 -0.95 9.80
CA ASN A 93 -17.85 -1.52 8.92
C ASN A 93 -16.64 -0.59 8.67
N SER A 94 -16.61 0.64 9.21
CA SER A 94 -15.43 1.49 9.09
C SER A 94 -14.31 1.04 10.01
N VAL A 95 -13.06 1.19 9.54
CA VAL A 95 -11.86 0.83 10.31
C VAL A 95 -11.88 1.53 11.68
N TYR A 96 -11.66 0.78 12.73
CA TYR A 96 -11.59 1.24 14.11
C TYR A 96 -10.54 0.42 14.86
N PRO A 97 -9.75 0.99 15.79
CA PRO A 97 -9.79 2.37 16.30
C PRO A 97 -9.26 3.40 15.30
N TYR A 98 -9.71 4.64 15.46
CA TYR A 98 -9.24 5.76 14.63
C TYR A 98 -7.88 6.27 15.10
N LEU A 99 -7.01 6.59 14.14
CA LEU A 99 -5.80 7.37 14.39
C LEU A 99 -6.16 8.84 14.66
N GLN A 100 -7.13 9.37 13.93
CA GLN A 100 -7.56 10.76 14.03
C GLN A 100 -9.05 10.84 14.30
N SER A 101 -9.42 11.18 15.55
CA SER A 101 -10.83 11.36 15.96
C SER A 101 -11.37 12.73 15.56
N LYS A 102 -10.55 13.76 15.65
CA LYS A 102 -10.75 15.10 15.11
C LYS A 102 -9.48 15.57 14.42
N PRO A 103 -9.56 16.55 13.50
CA PRO A 103 -8.38 17.03 12.81
C PRO A 103 -7.26 17.46 13.76
N GLY A 104 -6.13 16.76 13.65
CA GLY A 104 -4.95 17.04 14.45
C GLY A 104 -4.93 16.40 15.85
N GLU A 105 -6.01 15.76 16.31
CA GLU A 105 -6.03 14.95 17.54
C GLU A 105 -5.66 13.49 17.18
N LEU A 106 -4.38 13.16 17.30
CA LEU A 106 -3.87 11.84 16.95
C LEU A 106 -3.86 10.91 18.17
N ASN A 107 -4.19 9.64 17.93
CA ASN A 107 -4.18 8.59 18.94
C ASN A 107 -2.75 8.08 19.15
N ASP A 108 -2.13 8.45 20.26
CA ASP A 108 -0.75 8.07 20.58
C ASP A 108 -0.54 6.55 20.65
N THR A 109 -1.56 5.79 21.08
CA THR A 109 -1.47 4.33 21.12
C THR A 109 -1.29 3.73 19.71
N LEU A 110 -1.99 4.27 18.71
CA LEU A 110 -1.83 3.85 17.32
C LEU A 110 -0.55 4.39 16.69
N LEU A 111 -0.13 5.60 17.05
CA LEU A 111 1.17 6.14 16.62
C LEU A 111 2.33 5.28 17.13
N VAL A 112 2.29 4.87 18.40
CA VAL A 112 3.28 3.92 18.96
C VAL A 112 3.15 2.54 18.29
N GLY A 113 1.94 2.17 17.86
CA GLY A 113 1.71 0.98 17.03
C GLY A 113 2.44 1.06 15.70
N LEU A 114 2.33 2.17 14.99
CA LEU A 114 3.05 2.41 13.73
C LEU A 114 4.57 2.40 13.96
N ASP A 115 5.06 3.08 15.02
CA ASP A 115 6.48 3.07 15.39
C ASP A 115 7.00 1.64 15.63
N TYR A 116 6.25 0.85 16.40
CA TYR A 116 6.61 -0.54 16.69
C TYR A 116 6.55 -1.42 15.44
N PHE A 117 5.57 -1.21 14.57
CA PHE A 117 5.46 -1.93 13.30
C PHE A 117 6.70 -1.72 12.43
N LEU A 118 7.13 -0.47 12.24
CA LEU A 118 8.34 -0.12 11.48
C LEU A 118 9.60 -0.74 12.11
N ALA A 119 9.72 -0.71 13.45
CA ALA A 119 10.83 -1.37 14.15
C ALA A 119 10.85 -2.89 13.90
N GLU A 120 9.68 -3.56 13.85
CA GLU A 120 9.59 -4.99 13.56
C GLU A 120 9.88 -5.32 12.08
N LEU A 121 9.56 -4.42 11.14
CA LEU A 121 9.97 -4.54 9.74
C LEU A 121 11.49 -4.44 9.60
N ASN A 122 12.12 -3.45 10.23
CA ASN A 122 13.57 -3.26 10.18
C ASN A 122 14.33 -4.50 10.68
N LYS A 123 13.89 -5.10 11.79
CA LYS A 123 14.48 -6.35 12.31
C LYS A 123 14.44 -7.50 11.30
N ARG A 124 13.50 -7.49 10.39
CA ARG A 124 13.24 -8.56 9.40
C ARG A 124 13.75 -8.23 8.00
N ASP A 125 14.37 -7.07 7.81
CA ASP A 125 14.78 -6.56 6.50
C ASP A 125 13.58 -6.42 5.53
N MET A 126 12.46 -5.94 6.07
CA MET A 126 11.22 -5.65 5.35
C MET A 126 11.00 -4.15 5.27
N VAL A 127 10.22 -3.71 4.29
CA VAL A 127 9.90 -2.29 4.10
C VAL A 127 8.40 -2.06 3.99
N ALA A 128 7.99 -0.83 4.34
CA ALA A 128 6.62 -0.36 4.23
C ALA A 128 6.47 0.72 3.15
N VAL A 129 5.39 0.62 2.38
CA VAL A 129 4.79 1.72 1.62
C VAL A 129 3.61 2.22 2.42
N ILE A 130 3.65 3.49 2.84
CA ILE A 130 2.69 4.05 3.80
C ILE A 130 1.76 5.02 3.09
N TYR A 131 0.48 4.66 2.93
CA TYR A 131 -0.50 5.63 2.44
C TYR A 131 -1.13 6.43 3.57
N LEU A 132 -1.21 7.76 3.34
CA LEU A 132 -1.55 8.75 4.36
C LEU A 132 -3.04 9.02 4.47
N ASN A 133 -3.79 8.77 3.40
CA ASN A 133 -5.22 9.05 3.31
C ASN A 133 -5.93 7.95 2.52
N ASN A 134 -7.24 8.12 2.37
CA ASN A 134 -8.06 7.28 1.51
C ASN A 134 -9.09 8.16 0.80
N SER A 135 -9.40 7.89 -0.44
CA SER A 135 -10.54 8.55 -1.07
C SER A 135 -11.88 7.92 -0.66
N TRP A 136 -11.85 6.70 -0.13
CA TRP A 136 -13.03 5.93 0.29
C TRP A 136 -13.35 6.11 1.79
N ASP A 137 -14.62 5.93 2.14
CA ASP A 137 -15.16 6.16 3.48
C ASP A 137 -14.81 5.07 4.51
N TRP A 138 -14.35 3.89 4.09
CA TRP A 138 -14.07 2.79 5.00
C TRP A 138 -12.94 3.06 6.02
N SER A 139 -12.10 4.06 5.77
CA SER A 139 -11.12 4.58 6.74
C SER A 139 -11.25 6.09 6.97
N GLY A 140 -12.42 6.65 6.76
CA GLY A 140 -12.75 8.07 6.97
C GLY A 140 -12.47 8.94 5.75
N GLY A 141 -11.21 9.05 5.36
CA GLY A 141 -10.78 9.65 4.10
C GLY A 141 -11.30 11.06 3.82
N TYR A 142 -11.62 11.33 2.56
CA TYR A 142 -12.11 12.65 2.12
C TYR A 142 -13.34 13.13 2.90
N GLY A 143 -14.20 12.18 3.28
CA GLY A 143 -15.41 12.49 4.05
C GLY A 143 -15.11 13.10 5.41
N PHE A 144 -14.09 12.62 6.10
CA PHE A 144 -13.64 13.17 7.38
C PHE A 144 -13.22 14.65 7.27
N TYR A 145 -12.38 14.96 6.27
CA TYR A 145 -11.89 16.34 6.10
C TYR A 145 -12.98 17.29 5.66
N LEU A 146 -13.89 16.87 4.78
CA LEU A 146 -15.03 17.65 4.34
C LEU A 146 -16.00 17.96 5.49
N LYS A 147 -16.35 16.95 6.30
CA LYS A 147 -17.18 17.13 7.50
C LYS A 147 -16.57 18.19 8.42
N ASN A 148 -15.29 18.08 8.72
CA ASN A 148 -14.60 19.01 9.60
C ASN A 148 -14.30 20.38 8.95
N ALA A 149 -14.42 20.48 7.63
CA ALA A 149 -14.43 21.75 6.91
C ALA A 149 -15.81 22.45 6.90
N GLY A 150 -16.84 21.82 7.47
CA GLY A 150 -18.19 22.38 7.58
C GLY A 150 -19.14 22.00 6.45
N LYS A 151 -18.87 20.89 5.73
CA LYS A 151 -19.73 20.41 4.63
C LYS A 151 -20.84 19.46 5.07
N GLY A 152 -21.07 19.30 6.38
CA GLY A 152 -22.02 18.36 6.94
C GLY A 152 -21.48 16.94 7.07
N ASP A 153 -22.32 15.99 7.47
CA ASP A 153 -21.93 14.61 7.64
C ASP A 153 -21.62 13.93 6.30
N SER A 154 -20.58 13.10 6.30
CA SER A 154 -20.25 12.31 5.13
C SER A 154 -21.26 11.18 4.96
N PRO A 155 -21.87 11.03 3.77
CA PRO A 155 -22.63 9.84 3.47
C PRO A 155 -21.72 8.61 3.47
N SER A 156 -22.30 7.44 3.73
CA SER A 156 -21.64 6.16 3.58
C SER A 156 -21.85 5.62 2.17
N ALA A 157 -20.79 5.16 1.53
CA ALA A 157 -20.89 4.53 0.21
C ALA A 157 -21.79 3.28 0.25
N GLU A 158 -21.77 2.54 1.35
CA GLU A 158 -22.58 1.36 1.55
C GLU A 158 -24.02 1.69 1.96
N GLY A 159 -24.21 2.53 3.00
CA GLY A 159 -25.53 2.82 3.57
C GLY A 159 -26.36 3.81 2.75
N ASP A 160 -25.73 4.87 2.28
CA ASP A 160 -26.40 5.96 1.53
C ASP A 160 -26.23 5.84 0.02
N GLY A 161 -25.40 4.89 -0.43
CA GLY A 161 -25.13 4.59 -1.82
C GLY A 161 -23.89 5.26 -2.39
N TYR A 162 -23.21 4.53 -3.26
CA TYR A 162 -21.95 4.90 -3.90
C TYR A 162 -22.00 6.30 -4.56
N ASN A 163 -23.06 6.59 -5.33
CA ASN A 163 -23.19 7.87 -6.02
C ASN A 163 -23.35 9.07 -5.07
N ASN A 164 -23.99 8.87 -3.91
CA ASN A 164 -24.11 9.94 -2.91
C ASN A 164 -22.75 10.23 -2.28
N TYR A 165 -22.00 9.17 -1.93
CA TYR A 165 -20.66 9.32 -1.40
C TYR A 165 -19.72 10.02 -2.40
N THR A 166 -19.62 9.54 -3.63
CA THR A 166 -18.69 10.11 -4.64
C THR A 166 -19.00 11.56 -4.96
N ARG A 167 -20.30 11.93 -5.05
CA ARG A 167 -20.71 13.34 -5.23
C ARG A 167 -20.29 14.21 -4.05
N TYR A 168 -20.38 13.70 -2.81
CA TYR A 168 -19.92 14.41 -1.64
C TYR A 168 -18.40 14.52 -1.63
N ALA A 169 -17.69 13.43 -1.85
CA ALA A 169 -16.23 13.34 -1.85
C ALA A 169 -15.57 14.20 -2.94
N ALA A 170 -16.23 14.38 -4.10
CA ALA A 170 -15.78 15.26 -5.19
C ALA A 170 -15.55 16.73 -4.77
N GLN A 171 -16.11 17.16 -3.65
CA GLN A 171 -15.87 18.50 -3.12
C GLN A 171 -14.49 18.66 -2.49
N PHE A 172 -13.81 17.56 -2.13
CA PHE A 172 -12.58 17.61 -1.32
C PHE A 172 -11.47 18.40 -2.03
N VAL A 173 -11.17 18.07 -3.28
CA VAL A 173 -10.07 18.71 -4.03
C VAL A 173 -10.29 20.20 -4.28
N ARG A 174 -11.55 20.67 -4.21
CA ARG A 174 -11.95 22.07 -4.36
C ARG A 174 -12.16 22.79 -3.01
N ASN A 175 -11.93 22.13 -1.89
CA ASN A 175 -12.16 22.69 -0.57
C ASN A 175 -10.83 22.98 0.14
N ASP A 176 -10.38 24.23 0.12
CA ASP A 176 -9.08 24.61 0.69
C ASP A 176 -8.98 24.32 2.18
N LYS A 177 -10.07 24.48 2.94
CA LYS A 177 -10.08 24.16 4.37
C LYS A 177 -9.90 22.66 4.60
N ALA A 178 -10.58 21.81 3.83
CA ALA A 178 -10.42 20.35 3.91
C ALA A 178 -9.00 19.92 3.55
N LYS A 179 -8.45 20.46 2.45
CA LYS A 179 -7.05 20.20 2.03
C LYS A 179 -6.06 20.66 3.11
N GLN A 180 -6.27 21.85 3.71
CA GLN A 180 -5.37 22.34 4.75
C GLN A 180 -5.40 21.46 6.01
N LEU A 181 -6.55 20.92 6.41
CA LEU A 181 -6.62 19.93 7.50
C LEU A 181 -5.80 18.67 7.18
N PHE A 182 -5.90 18.19 5.96
CA PHE A 182 -5.09 17.06 5.48
C PHE A 182 -3.59 17.39 5.45
N TYR A 183 -3.18 18.53 4.93
CA TYR A 183 -1.76 18.93 4.93
C TYR A 183 -1.17 19.03 6.33
N ASN A 184 -1.97 19.49 7.31
CA ASN A 184 -1.53 19.53 8.70
C ASN A 184 -1.33 18.12 9.29
N TYR A 185 -2.17 17.15 8.90
CA TYR A 185 -2.00 15.76 9.24
C TYR A 185 -0.72 15.16 8.60
N VAL A 186 -0.53 15.39 7.30
CA VAL A 186 0.69 14.96 6.57
C VAL A 186 1.95 15.43 7.29
N LYS A 187 2.00 16.72 7.66
CA LYS A 187 3.14 17.28 8.41
C LYS A 187 3.42 16.51 9.70
N LYS A 188 2.39 16.17 10.46
CA LYS A 188 2.54 15.46 11.75
C LYS A 188 3.06 14.04 11.57
N ILE A 189 2.58 13.32 10.54
CA ILE A 189 2.98 11.92 10.32
C ILE A 189 4.38 11.85 9.70
N VAL A 190 4.63 12.58 8.62
CA VAL A 190 5.90 12.48 7.89
C VAL A 190 7.09 13.01 8.73
N SER A 191 6.86 14.03 9.56
CA SER A 191 7.92 14.57 10.44
C SER A 191 8.05 13.84 11.78
N ARG A 192 7.44 12.66 11.92
CA ARG A 192 7.46 11.93 13.19
C ARG A 192 8.85 11.38 13.51
N LYS A 193 9.17 11.35 14.80
CA LYS A 193 10.27 10.58 15.37
C LYS A 193 9.71 9.28 15.94
N ASN A 194 10.24 8.15 15.49
CA ASN A 194 9.86 6.83 15.98
C ASN A 194 10.21 6.69 17.47
N SER A 195 9.21 6.47 18.31
CA SER A 195 9.37 6.36 19.78
C SER A 195 10.04 5.06 20.23
N VAL A 196 10.12 4.06 19.33
CA VAL A 196 10.72 2.74 19.62
C VAL A 196 12.19 2.69 19.20
N THR A 197 12.51 3.20 18.00
CA THR A 197 13.88 3.17 17.44
C THR A 197 14.66 4.44 17.73
N GLY A 198 13.97 5.56 17.97
CA GLY A 198 14.58 6.88 18.10
C GLY A 198 14.97 7.54 16.77
N LEU A 199 14.77 6.91 15.64
CA LEU A 199 15.01 7.47 14.31
C LEU A 199 13.89 8.46 13.92
N ASN A 200 14.23 9.52 13.20
CA ASN A 200 13.17 10.25 12.50
C ASN A 200 12.63 9.37 11.37
N TYR A 201 11.36 9.48 11.02
CA TYR A 201 10.81 8.69 9.92
C TYR A 201 11.54 8.91 8.60
N LYS A 202 11.97 10.13 8.32
CA LYS A 202 12.76 10.44 7.12
C LYS A 202 14.14 9.74 7.05
N ASP A 203 14.60 9.16 8.16
CA ASP A 203 15.88 8.46 8.27
C ASP A 203 15.68 6.94 8.55
N ASP A 204 14.43 6.44 8.51
CA ASP A 204 14.09 5.05 8.84
C ASP A 204 14.09 4.16 7.58
N PRO A 205 15.08 3.27 7.40
CA PRO A 205 15.20 2.45 6.20
C PRO A 205 14.08 1.39 6.05
N SER A 206 13.23 1.22 7.05
CA SER A 206 12.04 0.38 6.94
C SER A 206 10.87 1.07 6.21
N ILE A 207 10.98 2.37 5.95
CA ILE A 207 10.05 3.09 5.09
C ILE A 207 10.61 3.09 3.65
N MET A 208 9.86 2.57 2.70
CA MET A 208 10.20 2.68 1.28
C MET A 208 9.63 3.95 0.67
N ALA A 209 8.35 4.22 0.93
CA ALA A 209 7.66 5.31 0.28
C ALA A 209 6.50 5.86 1.11
N TRP A 210 6.22 7.14 0.87
CA TRP A 210 4.97 7.79 1.24
C TRP A 210 4.02 7.81 0.05
N GLN A 211 2.76 7.50 0.30
CA GLN A 211 1.69 7.66 -0.69
C GLN A 211 0.70 8.70 -0.24
N ILE A 212 0.25 9.52 -1.18
CA ILE A 212 -0.75 10.56 -0.90
C ILE A 212 -2.01 9.94 -0.32
N GLY A 213 -2.46 8.83 -0.90
CA GLY A 213 -3.62 8.12 -0.37
C GLY A 213 -3.85 6.77 -1.04
N ASN A 214 -4.83 6.05 -0.54
CA ASN A 214 -5.40 4.90 -1.22
C ASN A 214 -6.40 5.40 -2.27
N GLU A 215 -6.12 5.08 -3.53
CA GLU A 215 -6.99 5.37 -4.67
C GLU A 215 -7.47 6.83 -4.74
N PRO A 216 -6.55 7.84 -4.67
CA PRO A 216 -6.96 9.23 -4.76
C PRO A 216 -7.66 9.52 -6.09
N ARG A 217 -8.80 10.25 -6.02
CA ARG A 217 -9.65 10.55 -7.18
C ARG A 217 -10.18 11.98 -7.12
N SER A 218 -10.52 12.52 -8.28
CA SER A 218 -11.30 13.76 -8.38
C SER A 218 -12.80 13.53 -8.14
N PHE A 219 -13.29 12.32 -8.41
CA PHE A 219 -14.71 11.93 -8.42
C PHE A 219 -15.60 12.79 -9.34
N SER A 220 -15.01 13.63 -10.16
CA SER A 220 -15.72 14.40 -11.17
C SER A 220 -14.80 14.91 -12.28
N VAL A 221 -15.34 15.10 -13.46
CA VAL A 221 -14.59 15.66 -14.60
C VAL A 221 -14.17 17.10 -14.32
N GLU A 222 -15.04 17.88 -13.69
CA GLU A 222 -14.80 19.29 -13.35
C GLU A 222 -13.73 19.46 -12.27
N GLY A 223 -13.49 18.43 -11.46
CA GLY A 223 -12.47 18.43 -10.41
C GLY A 223 -11.07 18.07 -10.86
N LYS A 224 -10.84 17.68 -12.12
CA LYS A 224 -9.56 17.16 -12.61
C LYS A 224 -8.39 18.14 -12.42
N SER A 225 -8.60 19.41 -12.72
CA SER A 225 -7.55 20.44 -12.54
C SER A 225 -7.21 20.66 -11.08
N ASP A 226 -8.22 20.74 -10.20
CA ASP A 226 -8.02 20.88 -8.76
C ASP A 226 -7.36 19.62 -8.16
N PHE A 227 -7.70 18.44 -8.69
CA PHE A 227 -7.08 17.19 -8.32
C PHE A 227 -5.60 17.15 -8.69
N LEU A 228 -5.25 17.54 -9.92
CA LEU A 228 -3.85 17.64 -10.35
C LEU A 228 -3.06 18.57 -9.42
N GLN A 229 -3.62 19.74 -9.10
CA GLN A 229 -2.99 20.69 -8.18
C GLN A 229 -2.86 20.13 -6.76
N PHE A 230 -3.88 19.43 -6.26
CA PHE A 230 -3.85 18.75 -4.96
C PHE A 230 -2.73 17.69 -4.91
N MET A 231 -2.60 16.88 -5.95
CA MET A 231 -1.57 15.84 -6.05
C MET A 231 -0.18 16.45 -6.05
N HIS A 232 0.08 17.46 -6.88
CA HIS A 232 1.34 18.21 -6.94
C HIS A 232 1.69 18.84 -5.57
N THR A 233 0.74 19.57 -4.98
CA THR A 233 0.97 20.27 -3.71
C THR A 233 1.29 19.29 -2.59
N THR A 234 0.60 18.14 -2.54
CA THR A 234 0.82 17.13 -1.52
C THR A 234 2.17 16.43 -1.68
N ALA A 235 2.53 16.04 -2.90
CA ALA A 235 3.81 15.40 -3.18
C ALA A 235 4.99 16.34 -2.85
N THR A 236 4.90 17.59 -3.26
CA THR A 236 5.90 18.63 -2.94
C THR A 236 6.02 18.85 -1.42
N LEU A 237 4.89 18.89 -0.71
CA LEU A 237 4.90 18.99 0.76
C LEU A 237 5.62 17.80 1.39
N ILE A 238 5.33 16.57 0.98
CA ILE A 238 5.99 15.37 1.50
C ILE A 238 7.49 15.45 1.24
N LYS A 239 7.91 15.74 0.00
CA LYS A 239 9.33 15.88 -0.36
C LYS A 239 10.07 16.98 0.43
N SER A 240 9.37 18.06 0.81
CA SER A 240 9.95 19.11 1.64
C SER A 240 10.19 18.69 3.09
N LEU A 241 9.43 17.74 3.59
CA LEU A 241 9.52 17.19 4.95
C LEU A 241 10.46 15.97 5.02
N ASP A 242 10.44 15.18 3.98
CA ASP A 242 11.22 13.95 3.83
C ASP A 242 11.82 13.87 2.40
N PRO A 243 13.04 14.38 2.22
CA PRO A 243 13.73 14.30 0.93
C PRO A 243 14.34 12.92 0.65
N ASN A 244 14.29 12.02 1.62
CA ASN A 244 15.00 10.74 1.55
C ASN A 244 14.14 9.62 0.96
N HIS A 245 12.86 9.55 1.32
CA HIS A 245 11.99 8.47 0.87
C HIS A 245 11.28 8.79 -0.45
N LEU A 246 10.85 7.72 -1.10
CA LEU A 246 10.09 7.81 -2.33
C LEU A 246 8.68 8.35 -2.06
N VAL A 247 8.11 9.00 -3.07
CA VAL A 247 6.73 9.47 -3.06
C VAL A 247 5.98 8.91 -4.26
N SER A 248 4.78 8.40 -4.04
CA SER A 248 3.86 7.99 -5.10
C SER A 248 2.44 8.45 -4.84
N ALA A 249 1.62 8.35 -5.87
CA ALA A 249 0.22 8.75 -5.82
C ALA A 249 -0.64 7.79 -4.99
N GLY A 250 -0.40 6.47 -5.10
CA GLY A 250 -1.31 5.42 -4.65
C GLY A 250 -2.53 5.27 -5.57
N SER A 251 -2.35 5.63 -6.84
CA SER A 251 -3.41 5.68 -7.87
C SER A 251 -3.71 4.30 -8.44
N GLU A 252 -4.98 4.08 -8.78
CA GLU A 252 -5.42 2.92 -9.57
C GLU A 252 -4.90 2.93 -11.02
N GLY A 253 -4.33 4.04 -11.48
CA GLY A 253 -4.01 4.27 -12.87
C GLY A 253 -5.04 5.19 -13.56
N SER A 254 -5.27 4.99 -14.87
CA SER A 254 -6.24 5.79 -15.61
C SER A 254 -7.66 5.69 -15.05
N VAL A 255 -8.07 4.55 -14.49
CA VAL A 255 -9.37 4.38 -13.82
C VAL A 255 -9.52 5.36 -12.66
N GLY A 256 -8.50 5.51 -11.82
CA GLY A 256 -8.46 6.49 -10.72
C GLY A 256 -8.42 7.96 -11.19
N CYS A 257 -8.12 8.19 -12.45
CA CYS A 257 -8.12 9.49 -13.10
C CYS A 257 -9.38 9.73 -13.98
N GLU A 258 -10.54 9.18 -13.61
CA GLU A 258 -11.80 9.27 -14.36
C GLU A 258 -11.66 8.74 -15.81
N ASN A 259 -10.91 7.64 -15.97
CA ASN A 259 -10.54 7.03 -17.26
C ASN A 259 -9.76 7.97 -18.19
N ASP A 260 -9.08 8.96 -17.66
CA ASP A 260 -8.29 9.94 -18.41
C ASP A 260 -6.78 9.63 -18.26
N MET A 261 -6.22 9.05 -19.31
CA MET A 261 -4.78 8.75 -19.35
C MET A 261 -3.92 10.02 -19.37
N ASN A 262 -4.45 11.13 -19.93
CA ASN A 262 -3.69 12.41 -19.93
C ASN A 262 -3.58 12.99 -18.52
N LEU A 263 -4.63 12.88 -17.71
CA LEU A 263 -4.56 13.31 -16.31
C LEU A 263 -3.56 12.44 -15.53
N TYR A 264 -3.59 11.12 -15.74
CA TYR A 264 -2.61 10.21 -15.14
C TYR A 264 -1.18 10.55 -15.57
N GLU A 265 -0.97 10.84 -16.86
CA GLU A 265 0.30 11.27 -17.41
C GLU A 265 0.80 12.57 -16.77
N GLN A 266 -0.06 13.60 -16.67
CA GLN A 266 0.29 14.90 -16.08
C GLN A 266 0.69 14.77 -14.60
N ILE A 267 0.01 13.92 -13.82
CA ILE A 267 0.37 13.64 -12.44
C ILE A 267 1.77 13.04 -12.37
N HIS A 268 2.06 12.03 -13.17
CA HIS A 268 3.31 11.29 -13.08
C HIS A 268 4.48 11.91 -13.86
N ALA A 269 4.23 12.93 -14.69
CA ALA A 269 5.27 13.78 -15.26
C ALA A 269 5.91 14.69 -14.20
N ASP A 270 5.24 14.93 -13.08
CA ASP A 270 5.77 15.72 -11.98
C ASP A 270 6.96 14.99 -11.31
N PRO A 271 8.13 15.65 -11.17
CA PRO A 271 9.31 15.06 -10.55
C PRO A 271 9.16 14.77 -9.05
N ALA A 272 8.14 15.31 -8.39
CA ALA A 272 7.83 15.00 -7.00
C ALA A 272 7.33 13.55 -6.79
N PHE A 273 6.86 12.88 -7.85
CA PHE A 273 6.53 11.47 -7.84
C PHE A 273 7.69 10.62 -8.35
N ASP A 274 8.22 9.73 -7.53
CA ASP A 274 9.38 8.90 -7.88
C ASP A 274 9.00 7.65 -8.66
N TYR A 275 7.79 7.12 -8.49
CA TYR A 275 7.31 5.94 -9.18
C TYR A 275 5.80 5.98 -9.41
N MET A 276 5.33 5.12 -10.29
CA MET A 276 3.96 5.05 -10.76
C MET A 276 3.24 3.83 -10.18
N THR A 277 1.94 3.95 -9.96
CA THR A 277 1.12 2.87 -9.40
C THR A 277 -0.12 2.63 -10.23
N ILE A 278 -0.54 1.37 -10.30
CA ILE A 278 -1.83 0.96 -10.85
C ILE A 278 -2.46 -0.12 -9.97
N HIS A 279 -3.79 -0.21 -9.97
CA HIS A 279 -4.54 -1.30 -9.38
C HIS A 279 -5.23 -2.10 -10.49
N ILE A 280 -5.59 -3.35 -10.23
CA ILE A 280 -6.27 -4.21 -11.20
C ILE A 280 -7.36 -5.02 -10.51
N TRP A 281 -8.60 -4.60 -10.71
CA TRP A 281 -9.79 -5.15 -10.09
C TRP A 281 -10.78 -5.68 -11.13
N PRO A 282 -10.53 -6.85 -11.76
CA PRO A 282 -11.32 -7.34 -12.89
C PRO A 282 -12.81 -7.48 -12.60
N ALA A 283 -13.19 -7.96 -11.41
CA ALA A 283 -14.58 -8.13 -11.04
C ALA A 283 -15.28 -6.79 -10.81
N ASN A 284 -14.60 -5.82 -10.18
CA ASN A 284 -15.13 -4.48 -9.93
C ASN A 284 -15.29 -3.68 -11.24
N TRP A 285 -14.38 -3.89 -12.19
CA TRP A 285 -14.37 -3.24 -13.48
C TRP A 285 -15.16 -3.99 -14.55
N GLN A 286 -15.92 -5.00 -14.14
CA GLN A 286 -16.78 -5.79 -15.04
C GLN A 286 -16.04 -6.44 -16.21
N TRP A 287 -14.77 -6.85 -15.98
CA TRP A 287 -13.99 -7.63 -16.93
C TRP A 287 -14.35 -9.11 -16.87
N CYS A 288 -15.01 -9.54 -15.81
CA CYS A 288 -15.59 -10.86 -15.63
C CYS A 288 -16.96 -10.76 -14.96
N THR A 289 -17.73 -11.84 -15.06
CA THR A 289 -19.04 -11.97 -14.41
C THR A 289 -18.95 -12.97 -13.26
N LYS A 290 -19.82 -12.79 -12.24
CA LYS A 290 -19.85 -13.69 -11.09
C LYS A 290 -20.10 -15.16 -11.45
N ALA A 291 -20.88 -15.39 -12.52
CA ALA A 291 -21.25 -16.73 -12.97
C ALA A 291 -20.18 -17.41 -13.84
N ARG A 292 -19.20 -16.69 -14.35
CA ARG A 292 -18.28 -17.16 -15.40
C ARG A 292 -16.83 -16.76 -15.11
N LEU A 293 -16.41 -16.84 -13.84
CA LEU A 293 -15.07 -16.38 -13.44
C LEU A 293 -13.95 -17.09 -14.21
N TRP A 294 -14.12 -18.40 -14.44
CA TRP A 294 -13.12 -19.21 -15.13
C TRP A 294 -13.10 -18.94 -16.64
N GLU A 295 -14.26 -18.96 -17.26
CA GLU A 295 -14.38 -18.72 -18.71
C GLU A 295 -13.96 -17.31 -19.10
N ASP A 296 -14.20 -16.34 -18.24
CA ASP A 296 -13.87 -14.95 -18.48
C ASP A 296 -12.38 -14.62 -18.24
N LEU A 297 -11.56 -15.56 -17.71
CA LEU A 297 -10.12 -15.33 -17.46
C LEU A 297 -9.36 -14.88 -18.72
N VAL A 298 -9.70 -15.41 -19.90
CA VAL A 298 -9.07 -14.98 -21.15
C VAL A 298 -9.29 -13.49 -21.41
N ASN A 299 -10.52 -13.01 -21.22
CA ASN A 299 -10.86 -11.58 -21.35
C ASN A 299 -10.13 -10.75 -20.27
N VAL A 300 -10.07 -11.27 -19.05
CA VAL A 300 -9.36 -10.62 -17.93
C VAL A 300 -7.87 -10.47 -18.25
N TYR A 301 -7.22 -11.50 -18.77
CA TYR A 301 -5.80 -11.44 -19.17
C TYR A 301 -5.57 -10.41 -20.29
N GLN A 302 -6.42 -10.40 -21.31
CA GLN A 302 -6.32 -9.44 -22.41
C GLN A 302 -6.47 -7.99 -21.93
N LYS A 303 -7.47 -7.70 -21.11
CA LYS A 303 -7.70 -6.36 -20.55
C LYS A 303 -6.57 -5.96 -19.57
N THR A 304 -6.09 -6.89 -18.78
CA THR A 304 -4.93 -6.65 -17.90
C THR A 304 -3.69 -6.29 -18.72
N GLU A 305 -3.42 -7.03 -19.81
CA GLU A 305 -2.29 -6.75 -20.69
C GLU A 305 -2.39 -5.35 -21.30
N GLN A 306 -3.55 -5.00 -21.83
CA GLN A 306 -3.81 -3.67 -22.41
C GLN A 306 -3.59 -2.57 -21.37
N TYR A 307 -4.10 -2.76 -20.15
CA TYR A 307 -4.00 -1.79 -19.06
C TYR A 307 -2.54 -1.61 -18.62
N VAL A 308 -1.85 -2.70 -18.30
CA VAL A 308 -0.44 -2.68 -17.91
C VAL A 308 0.42 -2.07 -19.01
N SER A 309 0.24 -2.48 -20.27
CA SER A 309 1.03 -1.97 -21.40
C SER A 309 0.81 -0.48 -21.64
N ALA A 310 -0.41 0.03 -21.42
CA ALA A 310 -0.69 1.45 -21.54
C ALA A 310 0.09 2.28 -20.50
N HIS A 311 0.12 1.82 -19.26
CA HIS A 311 0.85 2.51 -18.18
C HIS A 311 2.37 2.30 -18.29
N MET A 312 2.84 1.13 -18.75
CA MET A 312 4.24 0.89 -19.02
C MET A 312 4.83 1.82 -20.09
N ARG A 313 4.04 2.25 -21.09
CA ARG A 313 4.51 3.26 -22.05
C ARG A 313 4.86 4.58 -21.37
N LEU A 314 4.09 4.99 -20.35
CA LEU A 314 4.39 6.19 -19.57
C LEU A 314 5.55 5.96 -18.60
N ALA A 315 5.64 4.78 -17.98
CA ALA A 315 6.77 4.40 -17.13
C ALA A 315 8.10 4.50 -17.92
N ASN A 316 8.13 3.95 -19.14
CA ASN A 316 9.28 4.07 -20.04
C ASN A 316 9.54 5.54 -20.46
N LYS A 317 8.49 6.32 -20.72
CA LYS A 317 8.62 7.74 -21.10
C LYS A 317 9.24 8.59 -20.01
N PHE A 318 8.91 8.32 -18.74
CA PHE A 318 9.38 9.10 -17.60
C PHE A 318 10.54 8.45 -16.86
N GLU A 319 10.99 7.27 -17.30
CA GLU A 319 12.02 6.46 -16.64
C GLU A 319 11.70 6.27 -15.14
N LYS A 320 10.44 5.87 -14.86
CA LYS A 320 9.95 5.64 -13.51
C LYS A 320 9.50 4.19 -13.33
N PRO A 321 9.78 3.56 -12.18
CA PRO A 321 9.23 2.24 -11.87
C PRO A 321 7.71 2.27 -11.90
N LEU A 322 7.07 1.19 -12.38
CA LEU A 322 5.64 0.93 -12.29
C LEU A 322 5.37 -0.21 -11.31
N VAL A 323 4.38 -0.07 -10.46
CA VAL A 323 3.95 -1.11 -9.50
C VAL A 323 2.46 -1.41 -9.68
N ILE A 324 2.11 -2.70 -9.73
CA ILE A 324 0.72 -3.15 -9.57
C ILE A 324 0.44 -3.25 -8.06
N GLU A 325 -0.02 -2.17 -7.44
CA GLU A 325 -0.10 -2.04 -5.98
C GLU A 325 -1.30 -2.71 -5.34
N GLU A 326 -2.33 -2.94 -6.14
CA GLU A 326 -3.45 -3.78 -5.75
C GLU A 326 -3.89 -4.62 -6.91
N PHE A 327 -4.18 -5.87 -6.63
CA PHE A 327 -4.90 -6.74 -7.53
C PHE A 327 -5.60 -7.84 -6.74
N GLY A 328 -6.70 -8.30 -7.26
CA GLY A 328 -7.46 -9.38 -6.66
C GLY A 328 -8.39 -10.06 -7.67
N TYR A 329 -8.76 -11.28 -7.35
CA TYR A 329 -9.73 -12.04 -8.10
C TYR A 329 -10.58 -12.89 -7.16
N PRO A 330 -11.90 -13.04 -7.40
CA PRO A 330 -12.77 -13.80 -6.50
C PRO A 330 -12.40 -15.29 -6.45
N ARG A 331 -12.80 -15.95 -5.38
CA ARG A 331 -12.84 -17.41 -5.31
C ARG A 331 -13.87 -17.97 -6.31
N ASP A 332 -13.71 -19.23 -6.66
CA ASP A 332 -14.60 -19.93 -7.58
C ASP A 332 -16.06 -19.82 -7.13
N GLY A 333 -16.96 -19.62 -8.10
CA GLY A 333 -18.38 -19.40 -7.83
C GLY A 333 -18.70 -18.09 -7.11
N TYR A 334 -17.72 -17.18 -6.91
CA TYR A 334 -17.89 -15.95 -6.14
C TYR A 334 -18.32 -16.21 -4.68
N ILE A 335 -17.82 -17.29 -4.11
CA ILE A 335 -18.15 -17.76 -2.76
C ILE A 335 -16.97 -17.44 -1.83
N TYR A 336 -17.28 -16.93 -0.63
CA TYR A 336 -16.26 -16.47 0.31
C TYR A 336 -15.92 -17.49 1.41
N ASP A 337 -16.57 -18.65 1.44
CA ASP A 337 -16.35 -19.65 2.47
C ASP A 337 -14.94 -20.26 2.38
N PRO A 338 -14.24 -20.46 3.50
CA PRO A 338 -12.83 -20.88 3.52
C PRO A 338 -12.53 -22.21 2.83
N GLY A 339 -13.50 -23.09 2.68
CA GLY A 339 -13.38 -24.39 2.00
C GLY A 339 -13.59 -24.34 0.48
N THR A 340 -13.94 -23.17 -0.08
CA THR A 340 -14.22 -23.03 -1.51
C THR A 340 -12.91 -23.06 -2.32
N SER A 341 -12.95 -23.61 -3.53
CA SER A 341 -11.83 -23.59 -4.48
C SER A 341 -11.37 -22.16 -4.79
N THR A 342 -10.10 -22.03 -5.12
CA THR A 342 -9.43 -20.78 -5.45
C THR A 342 -8.75 -20.80 -6.82
N GLU A 343 -9.09 -21.80 -7.66
CA GLU A 343 -8.37 -22.03 -8.91
C GLU A 343 -8.38 -20.84 -9.86
N CYS A 344 -9.54 -20.18 -10.00
CA CYS A 344 -9.64 -18.94 -10.81
C CYS A 344 -8.75 -17.83 -10.26
N ARG A 345 -8.80 -17.61 -8.95
CA ARG A 345 -7.98 -16.60 -8.28
C ARG A 345 -6.49 -16.92 -8.43
N ASP A 346 -6.11 -18.14 -8.15
CA ASP A 346 -4.71 -18.57 -8.18
C ASP A 346 -4.14 -18.49 -9.60
N ALA A 347 -4.95 -18.77 -10.63
CA ALA A 347 -4.59 -18.58 -12.04
C ALA A 347 -4.33 -17.09 -12.36
N PHE A 348 -5.23 -16.18 -11.93
CA PHE A 348 -5.04 -14.75 -12.12
C PHE A 348 -3.83 -14.21 -11.34
N TYR A 349 -3.64 -14.66 -10.11
CA TYR A 349 -2.49 -14.26 -9.28
C TYR A 349 -1.18 -14.71 -9.92
N SER A 350 -1.09 -15.96 -10.36
CA SER A 350 0.08 -16.49 -11.06
C SER A 350 0.41 -15.65 -12.31
N TYR A 351 -0.61 -15.25 -13.06
CA TYR A 351 -0.42 -14.39 -14.23
C TYR A 351 0.21 -13.03 -13.89
N ILE A 352 -0.24 -12.36 -12.82
CA ILE A 352 0.33 -11.08 -12.37
C ILE A 352 1.76 -11.28 -11.84
N LEU A 353 1.98 -12.27 -10.99
CA LEU A 353 3.29 -12.56 -10.41
C LEU A 353 4.34 -12.88 -11.47
N GLU A 354 3.99 -13.70 -12.47
CA GLU A 354 4.87 -13.99 -13.59
C GLU A 354 5.28 -12.76 -14.39
N LYS A 355 4.40 -11.75 -14.52
CA LYS A 355 4.76 -10.48 -15.17
C LYS A 355 5.89 -9.78 -14.45
N VAL A 356 5.83 -9.69 -13.12
CA VAL A 356 6.90 -9.08 -12.31
C VAL A 356 8.18 -9.89 -12.42
N VAL A 357 8.11 -11.21 -12.33
CA VAL A 357 9.29 -12.10 -12.49
C VAL A 357 9.93 -11.95 -13.87
N LYS A 358 9.12 -11.90 -14.93
CA LYS A 358 9.63 -11.68 -16.30
C LYS A 358 10.27 -10.29 -16.43
N SER A 359 9.65 -9.26 -15.84
CA SER A 359 10.19 -7.90 -15.81
C SER A 359 11.54 -7.84 -15.09
N ALA A 360 11.67 -8.47 -13.93
CA ALA A 360 12.94 -8.55 -13.19
C ALA A 360 14.05 -9.23 -14.01
N LYS A 361 13.74 -10.32 -14.71
CA LYS A 361 14.71 -11.01 -15.56
C LYS A 361 15.18 -10.19 -16.78
N SER A 362 14.35 -9.27 -17.26
CA SER A 362 14.65 -8.43 -18.43
C SER A 362 15.13 -7.02 -18.08
N GLY A 363 15.15 -6.65 -16.79
CA GLY A 363 15.45 -5.28 -16.36
C GLY A 363 14.38 -4.26 -16.76
N SER A 364 13.12 -4.67 -16.92
CA SER A 364 12.02 -3.79 -17.31
C SER A 364 11.45 -3.02 -16.10
N PHE A 365 10.67 -1.98 -16.35
CA PHE A 365 10.20 -1.03 -15.33
C PHE A 365 8.98 -1.48 -14.54
N LEU A 366 8.39 -2.64 -14.80
CA LEU A 366 7.39 -3.24 -13.90
C LEU A 366 8.12 -3.80 -12.67
N ALA A 367 8.27 -2.98 -11.65
CA ALA A 367 9.21 -3.20 -10.56
C ALA A 367 8.64 -3.97 -9.38
N GLY A 368 7.32 -4.17 -9.33
CA GLY A 368 6.72 -4.92 -8.22
C GLY A 368 5.22 -5.08 -8.31
N CYS A 369 4.69 -5.85 -7.37
CA CYS A 369 3.26 -5.93 -7.13
C CYS A 369 2.94 -6.21 -5.66
N ASN A 370 1.76 -5.74 -5.20
CA ASN A 370 1.20 -6.05 -3.89
C ASN A 370 -0.20 -6.63 -4.08
N PHE A 371 -0.40 -7.89 -3.75
CA PHE A 371 -1.75 -8.44 -3.78
C PHE A 371 -2.63 -7.86 -2.66
N TRP A 372 -3.93 -7.80 -2.91
CA TRP A 372 -4.90 -7.45 -1.89
C TRP A 372 -5.53 -8.73 -1.35
N GLY A 373 -5.43 -9.08 -0.07
CA GLY A 373 -4.60 -8.50 0.96
C GLY A 373 -4.20 -9.65 1.88
N TRP A 374 -3.34 -9.42 2.86
CA TRP A 374 -2.90 -10.46 3.78
C TRP A 374 -3.95 -10.76 4.85
N GLY A 375 -4.47 -11.99 4.92
CA GLY A 375 -5.40 -12.45 5.94
C GLY A 375 -4.72 -13.17 7.10
N GLY A 376 -3.69 -13.92 6.80
CA GLY A 376 -2.90 -14.64 7.78
C GLY A 376 -3.70 -15.53 8.73
N LYS A 377 -3.45 -15.39 10.03
CA LYS A 377 -4.19 -16.08 11.10
C LYS A 377 -5.58 -15.52 11.37
N GLY A 378 -5.91 -14.37 10.84
CA GLY A 378 -7.24 -13.78 11.03
C GLY A 378 -8.35 -14.72 10.60
N ARG A 379 -9.44 -14.71 11.34
CA ARG A 379 -10.64 -15.49 11.04
C ARG A 379 -11.84 -14.56 11.10
N TRP A 380 -12.71 -14.74 10.16
CA TRP A 380 -13.99 -14.05 10.12
C TRP A 380 -15.08 -14.94 10.73
N THR A 381 -16.06 -14.29 11.29
CA THR A 381 -17.22 -14.98 11.88
C THR A 381 -18.45 -14.86 10.99
N GLN A 382 -18.40 -13.98 9.96
CA GLN A 382 -19.52 -13.67 9.08
C GLN A 382 -19.03 -13.10 7.73
N LYS A 383 -19.94 -12.99 6.76
CA LYS A 383 -19.64 -12.57 5.36
C LYS A 383 -19.04 -11.17 5.22
N ARG A 384 -19.15 -10.34 6.26
CA ARG A 384 -18.58 -8.98 6.32
C ARG A 384 -17.82 -8.82 7.61
N TRP A 385 -16.71 -8.11 7.53
CA TRP A 385 -15.98 -7.68 8.71
C TRP A 385 -16.84 -6.70 9.53
N ASN A 386 -16.87 -6.89 10.85
CA ASN A 386 -17.45 -5.95 11.79
C ASN A 386 -16.43 -5.62 12.88
N ARG A 387 -16.66 -4.51 13.57
CA ARG A 387 -15.84 -4.14 14.72
C ARG A 387 -15.83 -5.26 15.75
N GLY A 388 -14.64 -5.73 16.09
CA GLY A 388 -14.42 -6.84 17.00
C GLY A 388 -14.01 -8.14 16.31
N ASP A 389 -14.19 -8.24 15.00
CA ASP A 389 -13.62 -9.34 14.22
C ASP A 389 -12.10 -9.15 14.07
N ASP A 390 -11.39 -10.25 13.79
CA ASP A 390 -9.97 -10.18 13.45
C ASP A 390 -9.77 -9.31 12.21
N TYR A 391 -8.72 -8.47 12.24
CA TYR A 391 -8.32 -7.75 11.03
C TYR A 391 -7.82 -8.74 9.99
N LEU A 392 -8.29 -8.56 8.76
CA LEU A 392 -8.06 -9.45 7.62
C LEU A 392 -7.68 -8.64 6.37
N CYS A 393 -7.60 -9.36 5.24
CA CYS A 393 -7.40 -8.76 3.93
C CYS A 393 -8.49 -7.75 3.57
N ASP A 394 -9.73 -7.99 3.93
CA ASP A 394 -10.82 -7.09 3.59
C ASP A 394 -11.09 -6.09 4.71
N PRO A 395 -10.90 -4.80 4.45
CA PRO A 395 -11.62 -3.77 5.17
C PRO A 395 -13.12 -3.82 4.75
N PRO A 396 -13.96 -3.10 5.43
CA PRO A 396 -15.42 -3.22 5.49
C PRO A 396 -16.20 -3.26 4.17
N HIS A 397 -15.60 -2.94 3.05
CA HIS A 397 -16.23 -3.04 1.74
C HIS A 397 -15.92 -4.34 0.99
N GLY A 398 -15.36 -5.31 1.68
CA GLY A 398 -14.94 -6.59 1.14
C GLY A 398 -16.02 -7.46 0.52
N THR A 399 -17.04 -6.88 -0.08
CA THR A 399 -18.03 -7.65 -0.82
C THR A 399 -17.51 -8.32 -2.06
N ASN A 400 -16.29 -7.98 -2.48
CA ASN A 400 -15.82 -8.36 -3.81
C ASN A 400 -14.47 -9.07 -3.84
N VAL A 401 -13.76 -9.20 -2.71
CA VAL A 401 -12.38 -9.58 -2.78
C VAL A 401 -12.03 -10.66 -1.80
N SER A 402 -11.53 -11.72 -2.33
CA SER A 402 -10.55 -12.65 -1.75
C SER A 402 -10.48 -12.72 -0.24
N ALA A 403 -11.57 -12.99 0.43
CA ALA A 403 -11.49 -13.42 1.80
C ALA A 403 -10.57 -14.63 1.90
N SER A 404 -9.57 -14.48 2.75
CA SER A 404 -8.61 -15.50 3.15
C SER A 404 -7.72 -16.10 2.07
N MET A 405 -6.59 -15.49 1.85
CA MET A 405 -5.40 -16.16 1.33
C MET A 405 -4.82 -17.11 2.39
N THR A 406 -5.62 -17.95 3.00
CA THR A 406 -5.16 -18.82 4.09
C THR A 406 -4.64 -20.17 3.62
N THR A 407 -4.48 -20.43 2.33
CA THR A 407 -3.94 -21.73 1.89
C THR A 407 -3.08 -21.63 0.64
N ASN A 408 -1.87 -22.11 0.79
CA ASN A 408 -0.94 -22.57 -0.25
C ASN A 408 -0.28 -21.55 -1.17
N PHE A 409 0.56 -20.67 -0.60
CA PHE A 409 1.65 -20.01 -1.34
C PHE A 409 2.85 -20.94 -1.63
N SER A 410 2.72 -22.25 -1.48
CA SER A 410 3.82 -23.18 -1.69
C SER A 410 4.37 -23.21 -3.12
N PHE A 411 3.68 -22.59 -4.09
CA PHE A 411 4.11 -22.59 -5.49
C PHE A 411 4.95 -21.37 -5.92
N ILE A 412 5.05 -20.32 -5.13
CA ILE A 412 5.73 -19.07 -5.56
C ILE A 412 7.22 -19.04 -5.23
N VAL A 413 7.68 -19.87 -4.30
CA VAL A 413 9.06 -19.80 -3.76
C VAL A 413 10.13 -20.39 -4.67
N TYR A 414 9.79 -21.04 -5.76
CA TYR A 414 10.76 -21.72 -6.63
C TYR A 414 11.13 -20.95 -7.92
N ALA A 415 10.80 -19.68 -8.04
CA ALA A 415 11.09 -18.89 -9.25
C ALA A 415 12.09 -17.73 -9.01
N THR A 416 12.91 -17.82 -7.95
CA THR A 416 14.05 -16.89 -7.74
C THR A 416 15.36 -17.63 -7.98
#